data_d228fad70e07c97c568671fd5377a2e2
#
_entry.id   d228fad70e07c97c568671fd5377a2e2
#
_cell.length_a   1.000
_cell.length_b   1.000
_cell.length_c   1.000
_cell.angle_alpha   90.00
_cell.angle_beta   90.00
_cell.angle_gamma   90.00
#
_symmetry.space_group_name_H-M   'P 1'
#
loop_
_entity.id
_entity.type
_entity.pdbx_description
1 polymer ?
#
loop_
_entity_poly.entity_id
_entity_poly.type
_entity_poly.pdbx_seq_one_letter_code
_entity_poly.pdbx_strand_id
1 'polypeptide(L)'
;TETLDTFSSSSYTVATNGEPGLIALNEDATWPSLMDRGVNPIEIQYQAGYGADQDDVPATIQAAVTMTAAMWFQQPQPVVTGTIATELPLSVSRLIDSERFVRY
;
A
#
# COMPACT_ATOMS: atom_id res chain seq x y z
N THR A 1 10.59 15.53 -27.49
CA THR A 1 10.01 15.91 -26.18
C THR A 1 8.70 15.16 -26.02
N GLU A 2 8.66 14.27 -25.08
CA GLU A 2 7.46 13.49 -24.76
C GLU A 2 6.46 14.39 -24.05
N THR A 3 5.34 14.65 -24.67
CA THR A 3 4.23 15.38 -24.05
C THR A 3 3.30 14.36 -23.38
N LEU A 4 3.23 14.41 -22.06
CA LEU A 4 2.23 13.70 -21.28
C LEU A 4 0.89 14.43 -21.46
N ASP A 5 -0.07 13.77 -22.08
CA ASP A 5 -1.43 14.24 -22.13
C ASP A 5 -2.15 13.82 -20.83
N THR A 6 -2.72 14.78 -20.12
CA THR A 6 -3.39 14.52 -18.85
C THR A 6 -4.85 14.13 -19.10
N PHE A 7 -5.21 12.93 -18.70
CA PHE A 7 -6.60 12.48 -18.79
C PHE A 7 -7.49 13.24 -17.82
N SER A 8 -8.58 13.78 -18.32
CA SER A 8 -9.47 14.65 -17.54
C SER A 8 -10.10 13.91 -16.35
N SER A 9 -10.06 14.51 -15.17
CA SER A 9 -10.71 13.99 -13.96
C SER A 9 -12.24 13.86 -14.08
N SER A 10 -12.86 14.54 -15.04
CA SER A 10 -14.29 14.41 -15.33
C SER A 10 -14.66 13.12 -16.05
N SER A 11 -13.67 12.43 -16.60
CA SER A 11 -13.88 11.21 -17.40
C SER A 11 -13.81 9.92 -16.61
N TYR A 12 -13.41 9.97 -15.35
CA TYR A 12 -13.30 8.79 -14.49
C TYR A 12 -13.81 9.08 -13.07
N THR A 13 -14.19 8.04 -12.39
CA THR A 13 -14.61 8.07 -10.99
C THR A 13 -13.65 7.26 -10.14
N VAL A 14 -13.26 7.81 -9.00
CA VAL A 14 -12.41 7.14 -8.02
C VAL A 14 -13.28 6.69 -6.85
N ALA A 15 -13.32 5.39 -6.58
CA ALA A 15 -14.01 4.80 -5.44
C ALA A 15 -12.97 4.40 -4.39
N THR A 16 -12.99 5.09 -3.26
CA THR A 16 -12.09 4.84 -2.12
C THR A 16 -12.81 4.26 -0.92
N ASN A 17 -14.11 3.97 -1.05
CA ASN A 17 -14.94 3.46 0.04
C ASN A 17 -14.66 1.99 0.38
N GLY A 18 -13.97 1.30 -0.50
CA GLY A 18 -13.60 -0.10 -0.33
C GLY A 18 -12.11 -0.31 -0.46
N GLU A 19 -11.66 -1.46 -0.07
CA GLU A 19 -10.27 -1.89 -0.19
C GLU A 19 -10.18 -3.09 -1.16
N PRO A 20 -9.39 -2.98 -2.23
CA PRO A 20 -8.61 -1.83 -2.69
C PRO A 20 -9.45 -0.70 -3.31
N GLY A 21 -8.87 0.51 -3.38
CA GLY A 21 -9.47 1.61 -4.13
C GLY A 21 -9.57 1.28 -5.62
N LEU A 22 -10.63 1.77 -6.27
CA LEU A 22 -10.92 1.48 -7.67
C LEU A 22 -11.02 2.78 -8.48
N ILE A 23 -10.53 2.73 -9.69
CA ILE A 23 -10.72 3.77 -10.69
C ILE A 23 -11.56 3.20 -11.82
N ALA A 24 -12.68 3.82 -12.10
CA ALA A 24 -13.61 3.39 -13.15
C ALA A 24 -13.84 4.52 -14.15
N LEU A 25 -13.96 4.17 -15.41
CA LEU A 25 -14.33 5.08 -16.46
C LEU A 25 -15.81 5.43 -16.35
N ASN A 26 -16.19 6.69 -16.59
CA ASN A 26 -17.58 7.11 -16.63
C ASN A 26 -18.27 6.59 -17.90
N GLU A 27 -19.61 6.44 -17.86
CA GLU A 27 -20.39 5.81 -18.95
C GLU A 27 -20.18 6.45 -20.33
N ASP A 28 -20.04 7.76 -20.36
CA ASP A 28 -19.88 8.53 -21.60
C ASP A 28 -18.41 8.78 -21.99
N ALA A 29 -17.47 8.22 -21.24
CA ALA A 29 -16.04 8.45 -21.46
C ALA A 29 -15.41 7.24 -22.18
N THR A 30 -14.39 7.53 -22.96
CA THR A 30 -13.57 6.52 -23.62
C THR A 30 -12.11 6.68 -23.21
N TRP A 31 -11.40 5.58 -23.09
CA TRP A 31 -9.96 5.61 -22.86
C TRP A 31 -9.25 6.30 -24.04
N PRO A 32 -8.24 7.13 -23.76
CA PRO A 32 -7.47 7.75 -24.84
C PRO A 32 -6.75 6.68 -25.67
N SER A 33 -6.54 6.99 -26.95
CA SER A 33 -5.76 6.13 -27.84
C SER A 33 -4.30 6.11 -27.41
N LEU A 34 -3.77 4.95 -27.19
CA LEU A 34 -2.39 4.74 -26.69
C LEU A 34 -1.39 4.52 -27.86
N MET A 35 -1.62 5.11 -29.01
CA MET A 35 -1.02 4.69 -30.27
C MET A 35 0.51 4.81 -30.38
N ASP A 36 1.19 5.60 -29.54
CA ASP A 36 2.61 5.95 -29.79
C ASP A 36 3.61 5.57 -28.69
N ARG A 37 3.17 4.94 -27.61
CA ARG A 37 4.08 4.52 -26.55
C ARG A 37 4.24 3.00 -26.49
N GLY A 38 5.41 2.53 -26.87
CA GLY A 38 5.73 1.11 -26.79
C GLY A 38 5.97 0.58 -25.38
N VAL A 39 6.26 1.46 -24.40
CA VAL A 39 6.58 1.10 -23.00
C VAL A 39 5.93 2.10 -22.07
N ASN A 40 5.19 1.60 -21.07
CA ASN A 40 4.50 2.40 -20.05
C ASN A 40 3.60 3.51 -20.61
N PRO A 41 2.60 3.16 -21.42
CA PRO A 41 1.74 4.14 -22.08
C PRO A 41 0.83 4.90 -21.11
N ILE A 42 0.64 4.39 -19.90
CA ILE A 42 -0.22 4.98 -18.87
C ILE A 42 0.58 5.19 -17.60
N GLU A 43 0.52 6.39 -17.04
CA GLU A 43 1.06 6.71 -15.74
C GLU A 43 -0.08 7.12 -14.80
N ILE A 44 -0.17 6.46 -13.66
CA ILE A 44 -1.17 6.77 -12.63
C ILE A 44 -0.41 7.19 -11.38
N GLN A 45 -0.59 8.45 -10.96
CA GLN A 45 -0.07 8.96 -9.70
C GLN A 45 -1.18 8.98 -8.66
N TYR A 46 -0.93 8.40 -7.52
CA TYR A 46 -1.87 8.38 -6.41
C TYR A 46 -1.14 8.50 -5.07
N GLN A 47 -1.84 8.99 -4.07
CA GLN A 47 -1.37 9.01 -2.70
C GLN A 47 -2.12 7.96 -1.91
N ALA A 48 -1.37 7.06 -1.27
CA ALA A 48 -1.93 6.00 -0.46
C ALA A 48 -1.42 6.09 0.97
N GLY A 49 -2.26 5.70 1.91
CA GLY A 49 -1.95 5.69 3.33
C GLY A 49 -3.23 5.67 4.16
N TYR A 50 -3.09 5.48 5.45
CA TYR A 50 -4.24 5.46 6.36
C TYR A 50 -4.77 6.86 6.66
N GLY A 51 -3.92 7.88 6.63
CA GLY A 51 -4.28 9.26 6.93
C GLY A 51 -3.07 10.12 7.28
N ALA A 52 -3.32 11.32 7.75
CA ALA A 52 -2.28 12.29 8.09
C ALA A 52 -1.71 12.09 9.50
N ASP A 53 -2.51 11.52 10.39
CA ASP A 53 -2.18 11.38 11.80
C ASP A 53 -1.90 9.92 12.19
N GLN A 54 -1.15 9.74 13.25
CA GLN A 54 -0.84 8.42 13.79
C GLN A 54 -2.10 7.63 14.21
N ASP A 55 -3.14 8.34 14.62
CA ASP A 55 -4.41 7.73 15.07
C ASP A 55 -5.24 7.16 13.90
N ASP A 56 -4.91 7.55 12.67
CA ASP A 56 -5.54 7.02 11.46
C ASP A 56 -5.07 5.59 11.14
N VAL A 57 -3.93 5.19 11.70
CA VAL A 57 -3.39 3.84 11.53
C VAL A 57 -4.21 2.84 12.36
N PRO A 58 -4.64 1.69 11.81
CA PRO A 58 -5.37 0.68 12.58
C PRO A 58 -4.65 0.29 13.87
N ALA A 59 -5.39 0.16 14.96
CA ALA A 59 -4.86 -0.19 16.27
C ALA A 59 -4.07 -1.51 16.25
N THR A 60 -4.45 -2.44 15.40
CA THR A 60 -3.74 -3.72 15.20
C THR A 60 -2.32 -3.51 14.69
N ILE A 61 -2.12 -2.62 13.74
CA ILE A 61 -0.80 -2.28 13.20
C ILE A 61 0.02 -1.52 14.23
N GLN A 62 -0.58 -0.59 14.95
CA GLN A 62 0.08 0.13 16.05
C GLN A 62 0.59 -0.84 17.13
N ALA A 63 -0.23 -1.82 17.51
CA ALA A 63 0.14 -2.87 18.45
C ALA A 63 1.31 -3.71 17.93
N ALA A 64 1.28 -4.10 16.66
CA ALA A 64 2.36 -4.86 16.03
C ALA A 64 3.69 -4.11 16.04
N VAL A 65 3.67 -2.82 15.71
CA VAL A 65 4.86 -1.94 15.75
C VAL A 65 5.40 -1.82 17.17
N THR A 66 4.55 -1.59 18.15
CA THR A 66 4.93 -1.47 19.55
C THR A 66 5.55 -2.77 20.08
N MET A 67 4.95 -3.90 19.79
CA MET A 67 5.48 -5.22 20.18
C MET A 67 6.84 -5.51 19.55
N THR A 68 7.00 -5.18 18.26
CA THR A 68 8.27 -5.35 17.55
C THR A 68 9.37 -4.45 18.14
N ALA A 69 9.05 -3.20 18.41
CA ALA A 69 9.99 -2.24 19.01
C ALA A 69 10.41 -2.69 20.43
N ALA A 70 9.47 -3.17 21.24
CA ALA A 70 9.75 -3.69 22.57
C ALA A 70 10.67 -4.91 22.51
N MET A 71 10.44 -5.81 21.57
CA MET A 71 11.28 -6.99 21.36
C MET A 71 12.71 -6.60 20.97
N TRP A 72 12.86 -5.66 20.05
CA TRP A 72 14.18 -5.17 19.61
C TRP A 72 14.91 -4.41 20.74
N PHE A 73 14.18 -3.72 21.59
CA PHE A 73 14.75 -3.05 22.75
C PHE A 73 15.30 -4.04 23.77
N GLN A 74 14.62 -5.16 24.00
CA GLN A 74 15.08 -6.23 24.89
C GLN A 74 16.25 -7.02 24.31
N GLN A 75 16.37 -7.14 23.00
CA GLN A 75 17.42 -7.85 22.29
C GLN A 75 18.07 -6.93 21.25
N PRO A 76 18.94 -5.99 21.67
CA PRO A 76 19.55 -5.01 20.76
C PRO A 76 20.54 -5.61 19.77
N GLN A 77 20.95 -6.87 19.93
CA GLN A 77 21.81 -7.59 18.98
C GLN A 77 21.01 -8.66 18.25
N PRO A 78 20.54 -8.42 17.01
CA PRO A 78 19.75 -9.38 16.26
C PRO A 78 20.55 -10.58 15.76
N VAL A 79 21.88 -10.56 15.86
CA VAL A 79 22.76 -11.64 15.41
C VAL A 79 23.55 -12.18 16.58
N VAL A 80 23.13 -13.34 17.07
CA VAL A 80 23.97 -14.20 17.90
C VAL A 80 24.80 -15.06 16.96
N THR A 81 26.13 -15.02 17.09
CA THR A 81 27.06 -15.79 16.26
C THR A 81 26.66 -17.27 16.25
N GLY A 82 26.29 -17.81 15.10
CA GLY A 82 25.93 -19.22 14.94
C GLY A 82 24.44 -19.56 15.10
N THR A 83 23.56 -18.56 15.28
CA THR A 83 22.12 -18.77 15.36
C THR A 83 21.43 -18.02 14.22
N ILE A 84 20.42 -18.68 13.61
CA ILE A 84 19.56 -18.08 12.59
C ILE A 84 18.85 -16.86 13.22
N ALA A 85 18.75 -15.76 12.45
CA ALA A 85 18.00 -14.59 12.84
C ALA A 85 16.61 -15.00 13.35
N THR A 86 16.24 -14.54 14.55
CA THR A 86 14.96 -14.89 15.16
C THR A 86 13.83 -14.32 14.31
N GLU A 87 12.96 -15.17 13.83
CA GLU A 87 11.74 -14.74 13.15
C GLU A 87 10.88 -13.88 14.07
N LEU A 88 10.08 -13.01 13.49
CA LEU A 88 9.08 -12.25 14.23
C LEU A 88 8.17 -13.21 15.02
N PRO A 89 7.81 -12.88 16.26
CA PRO A 89 6.86 -13.69 17.02
C PRO A 89 5.57 -13.93 16.25
N LEU A 90 5.01 -15.13 16.38
CA LEU A 90 3.77 -15.50 15.71
C LEU A 90 2.61 -14.52 16.01
N SER A 91 2.58 -13.95 17.21
CA SER A 91 1.61 -12.93 17.59
C SER A 91 1.70 -11.68 16.72
N VAL A 92 2.90 -11.18 16.44
CA VAL A 92 3.13 -10.03 15.56
C VAL A 92 2.76 -10.37 14.12
N SER A 93 3.18 -11.52 13.63
CA SER A 93 2.83 -12.00 12.29
C SER A 93 1.31 -12.09 12.10
N ARG A 94 0.58 -12.61 13.06
CA ARG A 94 -0.88 -12.69 13.01
C ARG A 94 -1.57 -11.33 13.01
N LEU A 95 -1.05 -10.36 13.78
CA LEU A 95 -1.56 -8.99 13.76
C LEU A 95 -1.39 -8.35 12.39
N ILE A 96 -0.23 -8.51 11.77
CA ILE A 96 0.04 -7.99 10.43
C ILE A 96 -0.82 -8.69 9.38
N ASP A 97 -0.97 -10.01 9.46
CA ASP A 97 -1.79 -10.78 8.53
C ASP A 97 -3.28 -10.41 8.60
N SER A 98 -3.78 -9.97 9.75
CA SER A 98 -5.18 -9.52 9.88
C SER A 98 -5.50 -8.27 9.06
N GLU A 99 -4.49 -7.42 8.80
CA GLU A 99 -4.61 -6.21 8.00
C GLU A 99 -4.18 -6.41 6.54
N ARG A 100 -3.87 -7.64 6.17
CA ARG A 100 -3.41 -7.95 4.83
C ARG A 100 -4.57 -8.00 3.85
N PHE A 101 -4.42 -7.33 2.71
CA PHE A 101 -5.37 -7.48 1.62
C PHE A 101 -5.31 -8.90 1.04
N VAL A 102 -6.43 -9.59 1.07
CA VAL A 102 -6.59 -10.86 0.37
C VAL A 102 -7.26 -10.58 -0.97
N ARG A 103 -6.52 -10.83 -2.03
CA ARG A 103 -7.05 -10.74 -3.39
C ARG A 103 -7.66 -12.09 -3.76
N TYR A 104 -8.95 -12.07 -3.99
CA TYR A 104 -9.66 -13.24 -4.51
C TYR A 104 -9.66 -13.22 -6.03
#